data_c6caee3f65e39329b8211342e04d4c77
#
_entry.id   c6caee3f65e39329b8211342e04d4c77
#
_cell.length_a   1.000
_cell.length_b   1.000
_cell.length_c   1.000
_cell.angle_alpha   90.00
_cell.angle_beta   90.00
_cell.angle_gamma   90.00
#
_symmetry.space_group_name_H-M   'P 1'
#
loop_
_entity.id
_entity.type
_entity.pdbx_description
1 polymer ?
#
loop_
_entity_poly.entity_id
_entity_poly.type
_entity_poly.pdbx_seq_one_letter_code
_entity_poly.pdbx_strand_id
1 'polypeptide(L)'
;VGRLMASVFPTQSHIQFSLTRTPPGSFGMGTDGRFHNPGPEGWLEFLDQIGFDYTVLFPTAGQRIGRIVDRDYAAGAARAYNDWLAETYLRRDSRFKGIGILPMHDAEAALEELRHAYTELGVCGVLFPATGVHLNLGAKPYWPVYAEAARLGCPVVVHGGGHWDLGMETMNVSTGANAIGHPMS
;
A
#
# COMPACT_ATOMS: atom_id res chain seq x y z
N VAL A 1 -2.26 14.45 5.20
CA VAL A 1 -2.61 13.18 4.54
C VAL A 1 -2.34 11.99 5.45
N GLY A 2 -1.15 11.87 6.09
CA GLY A 2 -0.83 10.74 6.98
C GLY A 2 -1.83 10.52 8.13
N ARG A 3 -2.31 11.60 8.77
CA ARG A 3 -3.35 11.50 9.81
C ARG A 3 -4.71 11.11 9.22
N LEU A 4 -5.06 11.61 8.03
CA LEU A 4 -6.29 11.26 7.35
C LEU A 4 -6.29 9.77 6.98
N MET A 5 -5.21 9.27 6.39
CA MET A 5 -5.09 7.86 6.03
C MET A 5 -5.15 6.94 7.25
N ALA A 6 -4.55 7.34 8.37
CA ALA A 6 -4.64 6.58 9.62
C ALA A 6 -6.08 6.54 10.19
N SER A 7 -6.89 7.57 9.98
CA SER A 7 -8.30 7.61 10.40
C SER A 7 -9.24 6.87 9.45
N VAL A 8 -8.87 6.77 8.18
CA VAL A 8 -9.64 6.11 7.11
C VAL A 8 -9.55 4.58 7.20
N PHE A 9 -8.36 4.08 7.51
CA PHE A 9 -8.13 2.63 7.57
C PHE A 9 -8.40 2.10 8.96
N PRO A 10 -9.34 1.15 9.10
CA PRO A 10 -9.70 0.60 10.41
C PRO A 10 -8.52 -0.10 11.06
N THR A 11 -8.46 -0.01 12.34
CA THR A 11 -7.51 -0.54 13.31
C THR A 11 -6.05 -0.77 12.84
N GLN A 12 -5.14 -0.21 13.59
CA GLN A 12 -3.69 -0.36 13.35
C GLN A 12 -3.05 -1.35 14.34
N SER A 13 -3.83 -2.26 14.89
CA SER A 13 -3.36 -3.18 15.94
C SER A 13 -2.10 -3.94 15.55
N HIS A 14 -2.00 -4.39 14.29
CA HIS A 14 -0.79 -5.07 13.83
C HIS A 14 0.40 -4.13 13.63
N ILE A 15 0.16 -2.87 13.24
CA ILE A 15 1.23 -1.87 13.13
C ILE A 15 1.77 -1.58 14.53
N GLN A 16 0.89 -1.37 15.51
CA GLN A 16 1.30 -1.21 16.90
C GLN A 16 2.09 -2.41 17.40
N PHE A 17 1.63 -3.62 17.09
CA PHE A 17 2.34 -4.84 17.43
C PHE A 17 3.72 -4.94 16.76
N SER A 18 3.84 -4.55 15.52
CA SER A 18 5.13 -4.50 14.81
C SER A 18 6.05 -3.43 15.39
N LEU A 19 5.51 -2.26 15.67
CA LEU A 19 6.26 -1.14 16.26
C LEU A 19 6.80 -1.46 17.67
N THR A 20 6.03 -2.16 18.50
CA THR A 20 6.47 -2.56 19.83
C THR A 20 7.62 -3.58 19.82
N ARG A 21 7.87 -4.23 18.69
CA ARG A 21 8.98 -5.19 18.50
C ARG A 21 10.20 -4.57 17.83
N THR A 22 10.09 -3.36 17.31
CA THR A 22 11.21 -2.67 16.68
C THR A 22 12.11 -2.09 17.76
N PRO A 23 13.40 -2.45 17.80
CA PRO A 23 14.32 -1.92 18.80
C PRO A 23 14.42 -0.39 18.71
N PRO A 24 14.53 0.30 19.86
CA PRO A 24 14.83 1.73 19.86
C PRO A 24 16.11 2.03 19.06
N GLY A 25 16.10 3.11 18.30
CA GLY A 25 17.21 3.50 17.42
C GLY A 25 17.25 2.82 16.07
N SER A 26 16.33 1.88 15.77
CA SER A 26 16.15 1.36 14.42
C SER A 26 15.53 2.44 13.52
N PHE A 27 15.73 2.30 12.19
CA PHE A 27 15.16 3.25 11.24
C PHE A 27 13.66 3.47 11.47
N GLY A 28 13.25 4.73 11.59
CA GLY A 28 11.88 5.12 11.92
C GLY A 28 11.50 4.98 13.40
N MET A 29 12.36 4.39 14.23
CA MET A 29 12.16 4.28 15.67
C MET A 29 13.18 5.16 16.39
N GLY A 30 12.72 6.21 17.07
CA GLY A 30 13.57 7.08 17.87
C GLY A 30 14.17 6.36 19.08
N THR A 31 15.21 6.95 19.66
CA THR A 31 15.83 6.45 20.91
C THR A 31 14.88 6.52 22.11
N ASP A 32 13.81 7.30 21.98
CA ASP A 32 12.70 7.39 22.94
C ASP A 32 11.68 6.23 22.80
N GLY A 33 11.93 5.28 21.90
CA GLY A 33 11.06 4.14 21.61
C GLY A 33 9.78 4.51 20.86
N ARG A 34 9.69 5.72 20.28
CA ARG A 34 8.55 6.17 19.48
C ARG A 34 8.86 6.07 18.01
N PHE A 35 7.85 5.71 17.23
CA PHE A 35 7.96 5.71 15.78
C PHE A 35 7.87 7.14 15.26
N HIS A 36 8.89 7.55 14.54
CA HIS A 36 8.94 8.83 13.85
C HIS A 36 8.91 8.59 12.35
N ASN A 37 7.99 9.26 11.64
CA ASN A 37 8.04 9.27 10.20
C ASN A 37 9.18 10.18 9.76
N PRO A 38 10.25 9.66 9.16
CA PRO A 38 11.43 10.44 8.83
C PRO A 38 11.20 11.44 7.68
N GLY A 39 10.07 11.31 6.96
CA GLY A 39 9.82 12.10 5.75
C GLY A 39 10.82 11.80 4.61
N PRO A 40 10.77 12.54 3.50
CA PRO A 40 11.67 12.32 2.37
C PRO A 40 13.14 12.54 2.73
N GLU A 41 13.43 13.58 3.50
CA GLU A 41 14.79 13.94 3.89
C GLU A 41 15.46 12.83 4.72
N GLY A 42 14.76 12.31 5.71
CA GLY A 42 15.29 11.21 6.53
C GLY A 42 15.44 9.91 5.75
N TRP A 43 14.58 9.67 4.74
CA TRP A 43 14.75 8.56 3.83
C TRP A 43 16.00 8.71 2.95
N LEU A 44 16.27 9.91 2.42
CA LEU A 44 17.47 10.16 1.63
C LEU A 44 18.75 9.99 2.46
N GLU A 45 18.75 10.54 3.67
CA GLU A 45 19.85 10.35 4.62
C GLU A 45 20.10 8.85 4.91
N PHE A 46 19.03 8.08 5.12
CA PHE A 46 19.15 6.64 5.33
C PHE A 46 19.71 5.92 4.11
N LEU A 47 19.26 6.25 2.88
CA LEU A 47 19.79 5.65 1.65
C LEU A 47 21.29 5.94 1.50
N ASP A 48 21.70 7.17 1.80
CA ASP A 48 23.12 7.58 1.76
C ASP A 48 23.96 6.80 2.78
N GLN A 49 23.46 6.64 4.02
CA GLN A 49 24.16 5.93 5.08
C GLN A 49 24.38 4.45 4.77
N ILE A 50 23.42 3.78 4.15
CA ILE A 50 23.50 2.36 3.83
C ILE A 50 24.04 2.06 2.42
N GLY A 51 24.19 3.11 1.59
CA GLY A 51 24.71 2.98 0.23
C GLY A 51 23.71 2.34 -0.75
N PHE A 52 22.41 2.62 -0.63
CA PHE A 52 21.40 2.13 -1.57
C PHE A 52 21.11 3.16 -2.66
N ASP A 53 21.00 2.68 -3.90
CA ASP A 53 20.75 3.51 -5.06
C ASP A 53 19.31 4.04 -5.11
N TYR A 54 18.34 3.27 -4.61
CA TYR A 54 16.93 3.66 -4.57
C TYR A 54 16.14 2.84 -3.53
N THR A 55 14.92 3.28 -3.26
CA THR A 55 13.95 2.56 -2.44
C THR A 55 12.60 2.46 -3.14
N VAL A 56 11.88 1.37 -2.89
CA VAL A 56 10.49 1.21 -3.33
C VAL A 56 9.57 1.38 -2.12
N LEU A 57 8.78 2.45 -2.14
CA LEU A 57 7.87 2.81 -1.06
C LEU A 57 6.55 2.07 -1.21
N PHE A 58 6.21 1.27 -0.21
CA PHE A 58 4.93 0.56 -0.13
C PHE A 58 3.93 1.28 0.79
N PRO A 59 2.64 1.24 0.45
CA PRO A 59 1.60 1.89 1.24
C PRO A 59 1.22 1.09 2.48
N THR A 60 1.95 1.20 3.59
CA THR A 60 1.72 0.40 4.81
C THR A 60 0.27 0.45 5.31
N ALA A 61 -0.33 1.64 5.45
CA ALA A 61 -1.73 1.78 5.82
C ALA A 61 -2.66 1.51 4.62
N GLY A 62 -2.22 1.89 3.41
CA GLY A 62 -2.97 1.74 2.17
C GLY A 62 -3.24 0.29 1.76
N GLN A 63 -2.48 -0.68 2.27
CA GLN A 63 -2.75 -2.12 2.07
C GLN A 63 -4.16 -2.53 2.49
N ARG A 64 -4.80 -1.75 3.36
CA ARG A 64 -6.14 -2.00 3.89
C ARG A 64 -7.25 -1.36 3.09
N ILE A 65 -6.95 -0.78 1.94
CA ILE A 65 -7.95 -0.10 1.10
C ILE A 65 -9.16 -1.01 0.81
N GLY A 66 -8.93 -2.30 0.62
CA GLY A 66 -10.00 -3.28 0.38
C GLY A 66 -11.06 -3.36 1.50
N ARG A 67 -10.76 -2.88 2.71
CA ARG A 67 -11.69 -2.86 3.84
C ARG A 67 -12.62 -1.65 3.92
N ILE A 68 -12.40 -0.67 3.08
CA ILE A 68 -13.31 0.47 2.97
C ILE A 68 -14.59 -0.01 2.30
N VAL A 69 -15.72 0.10 2.99
CA VAL A 69 -17.00 -0.44 2.50
C VAL A 69 -17.59 0.44 1.39
N ASP A 70 -17.47 1.73 1.54
CA ASP A 70 -17.97 2.71 0.57
C ASP A 70 -17.02 2.81 -0.62
N ARG A 71 -17.54 2.60 -1.84
CA ARG A 71 -16.75 2.56 -3.07
C ARG A 71 -16.18 3.91 -3.46
N ASP A 72 -16.99 4.96 -3.34
CA ASP A 72 -16.58 6.33 -3.70
C ASP A 72 -15.51 6.82 -2.73
N TYR A 73 -15.69 6.48 -1.46
CA TYR A 73 -14.68 6.77 -0.45
C TYR A 73 -13.38 6.01 -0.68
N ALA A 74 -13.44 4.74 -1.09
CA ALA A 74 -12.27 3.97 -1.46
C ALA A 74 -11.54 4.57 -2.66
N ALA A 75 -12.28 5.02 -3.69
CA ALA A 75 -11.73 5.70 -4.85
C ALA A 75 -11.07 7.02 -4.48
N GLY A 76 -11.73 7.86 -3.68
CA GLY A 76 -11.17 9.11 -3.18
C GLY A 76 -9.93 8.91 -2.31
N ALA A 77 -9.92 7.87 -1.47
CA ALA A 77 -8.77 7.53 -0.62
C ALA A 77 -7.57 7.04 -1.46
N ALA A 78 -7.81 6.25 -2.50
CA ALA A 78 -6.77 5.80 -3.42
C ALA A 78 -6.13 7.00 -4.14
N ARG A 79 -6.96 7.85 -4.74
CA ARG A 79 -6.54 9.07 -5.42
C ARG A 79 -5.69 9.96 -4.50
N ALA A 80 -6.20 10.26 -3.31
CA ALA A 80 -5.52 11.12 -2.36
C ALA A 80 -4.17 10.54 -1.89
N TYR A 81 -4.07 9.23 -1.72
CA TYR A 81 -2.80 8.58 -1.40
C TYR A 81 -1.81 8.67 -2.55
N ASN A 82 -2.23 8.34 -3.77
CA ASN A 82 -1.34 8.32 -4.92
C ASN A 82 -0.81 9.72 -5.26
N ASP A 83 -1.67 10.73 -5.22
CA ASP A 83 -1.26 12.14 -5.39
C ASP A 83 -0.27 12.58 -4.30
N TRP A 84 -0.56 12.26 -3.04
CA TRP A 84 0.34 12.57 -1.93
C TRP A 84 1.70 11.88 -2.06
N LEU A 85 1.72 10.59 -2.47
CA LEU A 85 2.95 9.84 -2.69
C LEU A 85 3.81 10.51 -3.78
N ALA A 86 3.18 10.88 -4.89
CA ALA A 86 3.86 11.54 -5.98
C ALA A 86 4.42 12.90 -5.56
N GLU A 87 3.62 13.74 -4.92
CA GLU A 87 4.04 15.09 -4.52
C GLU A 87 5.09 15.09 -3.42
N THR A 88 4.92 14.19 -2.44
CA THR A 88 5.78 14.18 -1.26
C THR A 88 7.12 13.49 -1.53
N TYR A 89 7.12 12.42 -2.33
CA TYR A 89 8.29 11.58 -2.51
C TYR A 89 8.77 11.50 -3.96
N LEU A 90 7.93 11.10 -4.92
CA LEU A 90 8.42 10.75 -6.25
C LEU A 90 8.99 11.95 -7.00
N ARG A 91 8.38 13.13 -6.83
CA ARG A 91 8.87 14.38 -7.43
C ARG A 91 10.04 14.99 -6.67
N ARG A 92 10.31 14.53 -5.46
CA ARG A 92 11.37 15.07 -4.60
C ARG A 92 12.74 14.58 -5.00
N ASP A 93 12.87 13.29 -5.27
CA ASP A 93 14.14 12.67 -5.66
C ASP A 93 13.86 11.39 -6.47
N SER A 94 14.61 11.17 -7.53
CA SER A 94 14.46 10.03 -8.44
C SER A 94 14.76 8.67 -7.80
N ARG A 95 15.40 8.64 -6.65
CA ARG A 95 15.65 7.43 -5.85
C ARG A 95 14.40 6.89 -5.19
N PHE A 96 13.34 7.70 -5.06
CA PHE A 96 12.05 7.23 -4.60
C PHE A 96 11.28 6.59 -5.75
N LYS A 97 10.95 5.31 -5.58
CA LYS A 97 9.98 4.59 -6.40
C LYS A 97 8.78 4.29 -5.52
N GLY A 98 7.59 4.40 -6.03
CA GLY A 98 6.39 4.23 -5.23
C GLY A 98 5.43 3.22 -5.82
N ILE A 99 4.75 2.49 -4.95
CA ILE A 99 3.64 1.60 -5.32
C ILE A 99 2.34 2.34 -5.04
N GLY A 100 1.56 2.57 -6.10
CA GLY A 100 0.22 3.14 -6.00
C GLY A 100 -0.79 2.14 -5.47
N ILE A 101 -1.95 2.60 -5.00
CA ILE A 101 -3.06 1.75 -4.57
C ILE A 101 -4.26 1.92 -5.49
N LEU A 102 -5.00 0.83 -5.70
CA LEU A 102 -6.18 0.84 -6.55
C LEU A 102 -7.46 0.53 -5.75
N PRO A 103 -8.57 1.22 -6.03
CA PRO A 103 -9.86 0.98 -5.41
C PRO A 103 -10.57 -0.22 -6.08
N MET A 104 -10.10 -1.44 -5.81
CA MET A 104 -10.59 -2.68 -6.44
C MET A 104 -12.04 -3.05 -6.09
N HIS A 105 -12.78 -2.18 -5.41
CA HIS A 105 -14.23 -2.30 -5.17
C HIS A 105 -15.04 -2.09 -6.44
N ASP A 106 -14.48 -1.31 -7.38
CA ASP A 106 -15.08 -1.01 -8.67
C ASP A 106 -14.01 -1.04 -9.76
N ALA A 107 -14.24 -1.80 -10.82
CA ALA A 107 -13.27 -2.02 -11.87
C ALA A 107 -13.04 -0.76 -12.74
N GLU A 108 -14.06 0.08 -12.94
CA GLU A 108 -13.91 1.33 -13.71
C GLU A 108 -13.07 2.34 -12.92
N ALA A 109 -13.38 2.52 -11.64
CA ALA A 109 -12.59 3.37 -10.76
C ALA A 109 -11.14 2.88 -10.64
N ALA A 110 -10.94 1.56 -10.58
CA ALA A 110 -9.59 0.98 -10.55
C ALA A 110 -8.83 1.20 -11.87
N LEU A 111 -9.50 1.15 -13.02
CA LEU A 111 -8.89 1.46 -14.32
C LEU A 111 -8.50 2.93 -14.44
N GLU A 112 -9.38 3.81 -14.04
CA GLU A 112 -9.10 5.26 -14.05
C GLU A 112 -7.90 5.58 -13.15
N GLU A 113 -7.91 5.04 -11.94
CA GLU A 113 -6.83 5.27 -10.98
C GLU A 113 -5.50 4.63 -11.42
N LEU A 114 -5.54 3.46 -12.05
CA LEU A 114 -4.35 2.82 -12.63
C LEU A 114 -3.67 3.73 -13.66
N ARG A 115 -4.47 4.29 -14.58
CA ARG A 115 -3.95 5.21 -15.59
C ARG A 115 -3.36 6.45 -14.95
N HIS A 116 -4.11 7.09 -14.06
CA HIS A 116 -3.65 8.27 -13.35
C HIS A 116 -2.34 8.01 -12.59
N ALA A 117 -2.31 7.00 -11.73
CA ALA A 117 -1.14 6.72 -10.91
C ALA A 117 0.10 6.37 -11.74
N TYR A 118 -0.06 5.51 -12.75
CA TYR A 118 1.08 5.02 -13.52
C TYR A 118 1.55 6.00 -14.59
N THR A 119 0.63 6.61 -15.35
CA THR A 119 1.02 7.46 -16.49
C THR A 119 1.23 8.93 -16.13
N GLU A 120 0.55 9.44 -15.10
CA GLU A 120 0.62 10.86 -14.75
C GLU A 120 1.48 11.10 -13.51
N LEU A 121 1.38 10.23 -12.51
CA LEU A 121 2.11 10.38 -11.25
C LEU A 121 3.47 9.66 -11.23
N GLY A 122 3.69 8.67 -12.10
CA GLY A 122 4.95 7.98 -12.23
C GLY A 122 5.22 6.93 -11.15
N VAL A 123 4.18 6.31 -10.58
CA VAL A 123 4.39 5.15 -9.70
C VAL A 123 5.03 4.00 -10.48
N CYS A 124 5.86 3.20 -9.86
CA CYS A 124 6.57 2.10 -10.53
C CYS A 124 5.76 0.79 -10.58
N GLY A 125 4.59 0.75 -9.96
CA GLY A 125 3.66 -0.36 -9.95
C GLY A 125 2.45 -0.04 -9.09
N VAL A 126 1.46 -0.94 -9.10
CA VAL A 126 0.21 -0.76 -8.34
C VAL A 126 -0.09 -1.95 -7.46
N LEU A 127 -0.71 -1.69 -6.32
CA LEU A 127 -1.07 -2.69 -5.32
C LEU A 127 -2.54 -3.07 -5.45
N PHE A 128 -2.77 -4.39 -5.54
CA PHE A 128 -4.08 -5.01 -5.40
C PHE A 128 -4.21 -5.54 -3.96
N PRO A 129 -5.25 -5.14 -3.23
CA PRO A 129 -5.46 -5.64 -1.88
C PRO A 129 -5.84 -7.13 -1.90
N ALA A 130 -5.09 -7.96 -1.17
CA ALA A 130 -5.38 -9.39 -1.08
C ALA A 130 -6.64 -9.70 -0.27
N THR A 131 -7.13 -8.75 0.53
CA THR A 131 -8.25 -8.92 1.46
C THR A 131 -9.20 -7.73 1.43
N GLY A 132 -10.45 -7.97 1.78
CA GLY A 132 -11.48 -6.93 1.97
C GLY A 132 -12.32 -6.64 0.73
N VAL A 133 -11.90 -7.03 -0.46
CA VAL A 133 -12.70 -6.92 -1.68
C VAL A 133 -13.70 -8.08 -1.77
N HIS A 134 -14.87 -7.82 -2.35
CA HIS A 134 -15.97 -8.80 -2.38
C HIS A 134 -15.74 -9.99 -3.31
N LEU A 135 -14.83 -9.85 -4.27
CA LEU A 135 -14.52 -10.89 -5.24
C LEU A 135 -13.06 -11.31 -5.12
N ASN A 136 -12.78 -12.57 -5.43
CA ASN A 136 -11.40 -13.03 -5.60
C ASN A 136 -10.70 -12.25 -6.71
N LEU A 137 -9.43 -11.95 -6.54
CA LEU A 137 -8.65 -11.15 -7.49
C LEU A 137 -8.62 -11.76 -8.90
N GLY A 138 -8.78 -13.07 -9.06
CA GLY A 138 -8.91 -13.74 -10.36
C GLY A 138 -10.29 -13.61 -11.03
N ALA A 139 -11.26 -12.97 -10.38
CA ALA A 139 -12.62 -12.86 -10.92
C ALA A 139 -12.69 -12.02 -12.21
N LYS A 140 -13.57 -12.40 -13.12
CA LYS A 140 -13.74 -11.76 -14.45
C LYS A 140 -13.91 -10.23 -14.39
N PRO A 141 -14.63 -9.62 -13.45
CA PRO A 141 -14.74 -8.16 -13.37
C PRO A 141 -13.40 -7.44 -13.27
N TYR A 142 -12.36 -8.07 -12.75
CA TYR A 142 -11.02 -7.48 -12.64
C TYR A 142 -10.14 -7.67 -13.89
N TRP A 143 -10.53 -8.52 -14.84
CA TRP A 143 -9.73 -8.77 -16.04
C TRP A 143 -9.39 -7.52 -16.85
N PRO A 144 -10.28 -6.52 -17.01
CA PRO A 144 -9.93 -5.27 -17.68
C PRO A 144 -8.77 -4.52 -16.99
N VAL A 145 -8.72 -4.57 -15.65
CA VAL A 145 -7.63 -3.92 -14.89
C VAL A 145 -6.29 -4.61 -15.15
N TYR A 146 -6.28 -5.94 -15.17
CA TYR A 146 -5.08 -6.70 -15.54
C TYR A 146 -4.65 -6.46 -16.99
N ALA A 147 -5.60 -6.42 -17.91
CA ALA A 147 -5.31 -6.16 -19.32
C ALA A 147 -4.70 -4.76 -19.52
N GLU A 148 -5.21 -3.76 -18.82
CA GLU A 148 -4.68 -2.40 -18.90
C GLU A 148 -3.31 -2.30 -18.23
N ALA A 149 -3.10 -2.94 -17.08
CA ALA A 149 -1.79 -3.00 -16.44
C ALA A 149 -0.75 -3.64 -17.38
N ALA A 150 -1.11 -4.76 -18.03
CA ALA A 150 -0.26 -5.42 -19.02
C ALA A 150 0.02 -4.51 -20.24
N ARG A 151 -1.00 -3.82 -20.76
CA ARG A 151 -0.84 -2.88 -21.89
C ARG A 151 0.11 -1.74 -21.57
N LEU A 152 0.06 -1.24 -20.34
CA LEU A 152 0.93 -0.16 -19.85
C LEU A 152 2.33 -0.66 -19.44
N GLY A 153 2.52 -1.96 -19.28
CA GLY A 153 3.73 -2.51 -18.67
C GLY A 153 3.84 -2.22 -17.17
N CYS A 154 2.69 -1.97 -16.51
CA CYS A 154 2.63 -1.65 -15.09
C CYS A 154 2.71 -2.92 -14.24
N PRO A 155 3.71 -3.08 -13.37
CA PRO A 155 3.76 -4.19 -12.42
C PRO A 155 2.57 -4.17 -11.45
N VAL A 156 2.01 -5.35 -11.21
CA VAL A 156 0.96 -5.55 -10.22
C VAL A 156 1.53 -6.28 -9.01
N VAL A 157 1.32 -5.71 -7.85
CA VAL A 157 1.73 -6.27 -6.57
C VAL A 157 0.48 -6.70 -5.79
N VAL A 158 0.40 -7.96 -5.41
CA VAL A 158 -0.64 -8.44 -4.50
C VAL A 158 -0.08 -8.43 -3.08
N HIS A 159 -0.69 -7.66 -2.19
CA HIS A 159 -0.20 -7.51 -0.82
C HIS A 159 -1.29 -7.78 0.21
N GLY A 160 -0.99 -8.67 1.15
CA GLY A 160 -1.77 -8.88 2.35
C GLY A 160 -1.52 -7.76 3.38
N GLY A 161 -2.36 -7.65 4.39
CA GLY A 161 -2.13 -6.67 5.46
C GLY A 161 -3.37 -6.27 6.23
N GLY A 162 -4.55 -6.58 5.72
CA GLY A 162 -5.81 -6.29 6.39
C GLY A 162 -6.50 -7.52 7.01
N HIS A 163 -5.84 -8.67 7.03
CA HIS A 163 -6.48 -9.96 7.32
C HIS A 163 -6.75 -10.21 8.81
N TRP A 164 -6.06 -9.54 9.71
CA TRP A 164 -6.14 -9.82 11.16
C TRP A 164 -7.53 -9.62 11.78
N ASP A 165 -8.32 -8.72 11.17
CA ASP A 165 -9.64 -8.35 11.69
C ASP A 165 -10.78 -8.76 10.73
N LEU A 166 -10.47 -9.50 9.67
CA LEU A 166 -11.45 -9.95 8.68
C LEU A 166 -11.86 -11.40 8.95
N GLY A 167 -13.13 -11.69 8.74
CA GLY A 167 -13.60 -13.05 8.59
C GLY A 167 -12.92 -13.76 7.42
N MET A 168 -12.98 -15.06 7.39
CA MET A 168 -12.30 -15.90 6.40
C MET A 168 -12.90 -15.81 4.99
N GLU A 169 -14.13 -15.28 4.87
CA GLU A 169 -14.93 -15.41 3.66
C GLU A 169 -14.36 -14.66 2.45
N THR A 170 -13.58 -13.61 2.70
CA THR A 170 -13.04 -12.75 1.65
C THR A 170 -11.53 -12.86 1.50
N MET A 171 -10.91 -13.85 2.13
CA MET A 171 -9.46 -13.97 2.11
C MET A 171 -9.01 -14.83 0.94
N ASN A 172 -8.06 -14.30 0.18
CA ASN A 172 -7.35 -15.04 -0.86
C ASN A 172 -6.16 -15.84 -0.30
N VAL A 173 -5.99 -15.85 1.02
CA VAL A 173 -4.88 -16.45 1.74
C VAL A 173 -5.37 -17.15 2.99
N SER A 174 -4.69 -18.18 3.45
CA SER A 174 -5.01 -18.85 4.71
C SER A 174 -4.58 -18.01 5.90
N THR A 175 -5.32 -18.15 7.00
CA THR A 175 -4.96 -17.53 8.26
C THR A 175 -4.24 -18.54 9.16
N GLY A 176 -3.02 -18.26 9.44
CA GLY A 176 -2.24 -19.02 10.42
C GLY A 176 -1.39 -18.07 11.25
N ALA A 177 -1.08 -18.46 12.46
CA ALA A 177 -0.22 -17.69 13.35
C ALA A 177 1.28 -17.85 13.04
N ASN A 178 1.63 -18.57 12.00
CA ASN A 178 3.00 -18.89 11.60
C ASN A 178 3.25 -18.51 10.13
N ALA A 179 4.45 -18.77 9.65
CA ALA A 179 4.85 -18.43 8.29
C ALA A 179 3.96 -19.07 7.20
N ILE A 180 3.38 -20.25 7.46
CA ILE A 180 2.51 -20.96 6.51
C ILE A 180 1.18 -20.21 6.34
N GLY A 181 0.70 -19.57 7.38
CA GLY A 181 -0.53 -18.75 7.32
C GLY A 181 -0.29 -17.28 6.97
N HIS A 182 0.94 -16.90 6.68
CA HIS A 182 1.22 -15.55 6.23
C HIS A 182 0.64 -15.33 4.82
N PRO A 183 0.10 -14.14 4.49
CA PRO A 183 -0.46 -13.85 3.17
C PRO A 183 0.44 -14.12 1.98
N MET A 184 1.71 -14.30 2.19
CA MET A 184 2.71 -14.54 1.15
C MET A 184 3.15 -16.00 1.05
N SER A 185 2.56 -16.90 1.82
CA SER A 185 2.87 -18.33 1.77
C SER A 185 1.91 -19.10 0.87
#